data_bdcc7e0f824b41da810b566bd85ffa84
#
_entry.id   bdcc7e0f824b41da810b566bd85ffa84
#
_cell.length_a   1.000
_cell.length_b   1.000
_cell.length_c   1.000
_cell.angle_alpha   90.00
_cell.angle_beta   90.00
_cell.angle_gamma   90.00
#
_symmetry.space_group_name_H-M   'P 1'
#
loop_
_entity.id
_entity.type
_entity.pdbx_description
1 polymer ?
#
loop_
_entity_poly.entity_id
_entity_poly.type
_entity_poly.pdbx_seq_one_letter_code
_entity_poly.pdbx_strand_id
1 'polypeptide(L)'
;MTLGIPDLLVCDTKGKFHFIELKVTVGNVVKLSPNQVAWLTRHGHGSTWIMVRGREDLYLYQGKDAVELRSKGLQLKPYLQLKYPFDWEKLFDLTIN
;
A
#
# COMPACT_ATOMS: atom_id res chain seq x y z
N MET A 1 -7.39 13.76 -17.20
CA MET A 1 -6.70 12.62 -16.60
C MET A 1 -6.32 12.93 -15.16
N THR A 2 -6.64 12.05 -14.25
CA THR A 2 -6.27 12.22 -12.84
C THR A 2 -4.97 11.48 -12.58
N LEU A 3 -3.95 12.21 -12.12
CA LEU A 3 -2.63 11.64 -11.86
C LEU A 3 -2.54 11.19 -10.40
N GLY A 4 -1.88 10.06 -10.20
CA GLY A 4 -1.62 9.55 -8.85
C GLY A 4 -2.71 8.68 -8.25
N ILE A 5 -3.77 8.36 -8.98
CA ILE A 5 -4.80 7.42 -8.52
C ILE A 5 -4.17 6.03 -8.36
N PRO A 6 -4.42 5.33 -7.23
CA PRO A 6 -3.93 3.96 -7.05
C PRO A 6 -4.41 2.96 -8.10
N ASP A 7 -3.65 1.87 -8.26
CA ASP A 7 -3.86 0.88 -9.31
C ASP A 7 -5.13 0.07 -9.17
N LEU A 8 -5.54 -0.23 -7.93
CA LEU A 8 -6.67 -1.11 -7.66
C LEU A 8 -7.73 -0.41 -6.82
N LEU A 9 -8.97 -0.72 -7.13
CA LEU A 9 -10.14 -0.39 -6.31
C LEU A 9 -10.81 -1.69 -5.92
N VAL A 10 -10.95 -1.95 -4.62
CA VAL A 10 -11.53 -3.18 -4.08
C VAL A 10 -12.70 -2.80 -3.18
N CYS A 11 -13.82 -3.50 -3.32
CA CYS A 11 -14.97 -3.33 -2.44
C CYS A 11 -15.02 -4.50 -1.45
N ASP A 12 -15.08 -4.21 -0.15
CA ASP A 12 -15.17 -5.25 0.86
C ASP A 12 -16.61 -5.76 1.03
N THR A 13 -16.78 -6.77 1.89
CA THR A 13 -18.09 -7.40 2.11
C THR A 13 -19.10 -6.48 2.77
N LYS A 14 -18.64 -5.38 3.36
CA LYS A 14 -19.50 -4.37 4.00
C LYS A 14 -19.83 -3.21 3.06
N GLY A 15 -19.41 -3.29 1.79
CA GLY A 15 -19.65 -2.25 0.81
C GLY A 15 -18.66 -1.10 0.84
N LYS A 16 -17.59 -1.20 1.64
CA LYS A 16 -16.56 -0.17 1.71
C LYS A 16 -15.54 -0.36 0.60
N PHE A 17 -15.17 0.73 -0.05
CA PHE A 17 -14.15 0.73 -1.09
C PHE A 17 -12.77 0.99 -0.52
N HIS A 18 -11.78 0.29 -1.06
CA HIS A 18 -10.37 0.43 -0.71
C HIS A 18 -9.55 0.68 -1.96
N PHE A 19 -8.65 1.64 -1.88
CA PHE A 19 -7.69 1.93 -2.95
C PHE A 19 -6.34 1.31 -2.58
N ILE A 20 -5.73 0.60 -3.52
CA ILE A 20 -4.44 -0.05 -3.30
C ILE A 20 -3.47 0.34 -4.41
N GLU A 21 -2.36 0.99 -4.03
CA GLU A 21 -1.24 1.26 -4.92
C GLU A 21 -0.29 0.08 -4.87
N LEU A 22 0.02 -0.49 -6.04
CA LEU A 22 0.92 -1.64 -6.15
C LEU A 22 2.32 -1.18 -6.51
N LYS A 23 3.32 -1.64 -5.76
CA LYS A 23 4.72 -1.34 -6.02
C LYS A 23 5.54 -2.62 -5.93
N VAL A 24 6.54 -2.74 -6.81
CA VAL A 24 7.55 -3.79 -6.74
C VAL A 24 8.87 -3.10 -6.50
N THR A 25 9.65 -3.61 -5.55
CA THR A 25 10.94 -3.02 -5.24
C THR A 25 12.04 -4.06 -5.19
N VAL A 26 13.24 -3.63 -5.54
CA VAL A 26 14.49 -4.37 -5.33
C VAL A 26 15.30 -3.53 -4.36
N GLY A 27 15.66 -4.10 -3.21
CA GLY A 27 16.25 -3.34 -2.12
C GLY A 27 15.19 -2.60 -1.31
N ASN A 28 15.56 -1.45 -0.75
CA ASN A 28 14.72 -0.74 0.21
C ASN A 28 13.93 0.45 -0.36
N VAL A 29 14.23 0.86 -1.58
CA VAL A 29 13.65 2.09 -2.14
C VAL A 29 12.25 1.79 -2.70
N VAL A 30 11.27 2.58 -2.28
CA VAL A 30 9.92 2.53 -2.82
C VAL A 30 9.69 3.79 -3.65
N LYS A 31 9.55 3.61 -4.97
CA LYS A 31 9.43 4.71 -5.91
C LYS A 31 7.98 5.18 -6.01
N LEU A 32 7.67 6.29 -5.35
CA LEU A 32 6.37 6.95 -5.44
C LEU A 32 6.57 8.29 -6.15
N SER A 33 5.76 8.56 -7.17
CA SER A 33 5.79 9.86 -7.83
C SER A 33 5.23 10.95 -6.92
N PRO A 34 5.55 12.24 -7.17
CA PRO A 34 4.95 13.33 -6.40
C PRO A 34 3.42 13.32 -6.44
N ASN A 35 2.83 12.97 -7.59
CA ASN A 35 1.38 12.89 -7.72
C ASN A 35 0.79 11.75 -6.91
N GLN A 36 1.47 10.59 -6.87
CA GLN A 36 1.05 9.47 -6.04
C GLN A 36 1.11 9.82 -4.56
N VAL A 37 2.19 10.46 -4.12
CA VAL A 37 2.33 10.90 -2.73
C VAL A 37 1.23 11.88 -2.37
N ALA A 38 0.97 12.87 -3.24
CA ALA A 38 -0.06 13.88 -3.00
C ALA A 38 -1.46 13.24 -2.89
N TRP A 39 -1.80 12.35 -3.80
CA TRP A 39 -3.10 11.67 -3.79
C TRP A 39 -3.26 10.79 -2.55
N LEU A 40 -2.25 9.97 -2.25
CA LEU A 40 -2.28 9.05 -1.11
C LEU A 40 -2.34 9.80 0.22
N THR A 41 -1.62 10.93 0.33
CA THR A 41 -1.65 11.75 1.53
C THR A 41 -3.00 12.39 1.74
N ARG A 42 -3.60 12.91 0.66
CA ARG A 42 -4.92 13.56 0.71
C ARG A 42 -6.02 12.58 1.08
N HIS A 43 -5.96 11.37 0.55
CA HIS A 43 -7.01 10.36 0.73
C HIS A 43 -6.58 9.21 1.63
N GLY A 44 -5.52 9.38 2.41
CA GLY A 44 -4.89 8.33 3.20
C GLY A 44 -5.58 7.93 4.49
N HIS A 45 -6.79 8.44 4.73
CA HIS A 45 -7.52 8.17 5.96
C HIS A 45 -8.47 6.98 5.75
N GLY A 46 -8.11 5.86 6.35
CA GLY A 46 -8.99 4.70 6.40
C GLY A 46 -8.72 3.65 5.34
N SER A 47 -9.13 3.86 4.11
CA SER A 47 -9.22 2.78 3.12
C SER A 47 -8.27 2.94 1.92
N THR A 48 -7.12 3.54 2.14
CA THR A 48 -6.10 3.72 1.12
C THR A 48 -4.81 3.03 1.56
N TRP A 49 -4.25 2.19 0.68
CA TRP A 49 -3.15 1.30 1.01
C TRP A 49 -2.06 1.34 -0.04
N ILE A 50 -0.83 1.05 0.38
CA ILE A 50 0.31 0.83 -0.50
C ILE A 50 0.83 -0.57 -0.24
N MET A 51 0.78 -1.41 -1.27
CA MET A 51 1.25 -2.80 -1.19
C MET A 51 2.55 -2.91 -1.96
N VAL A 52 3.63 -3.23 -1.24
CA VAL A 52 4.96 -3.31 -1.82
C VAL A 52 5.42 -4.76 -1.83
N ARG A 53 5.72 -5.26 -3.03
CA ARG A 53 6.31 -6.58 -3.19
C ARG A 53 7.81 -6.47 -3.26
N GLY A 54 8.49 -7.09 -2.28
CA GLY A 54 9.93 -7.32 -2.33
C GLY A 54 10.24 -8.70 -2.90
N ARG A 55 11.43 -9.20 -2.62
CA ARG A 55 11.89 -10.49 -3.16
C ARG A 55 11.12 -11.68 -2.59
N GLU A 56 10.97 -11.74 -1.29
CA GLU A 56 10.28 -12.82 -0.58
C GLU A 56 9.17 -12.30 0.33
N ASP A 57 9.06 -10.99 0.48
CA ASP A 57 8.15 -10.36 1.41
C ASP A 57 7.14 -9.48 0.69
N LEU A 58 5.98 -9.39 1.30
CA LEU A 58 4.95 -8.44 0.93
C LEU A 58 4.77 -7.47 2.09
N TYR A 59 4.87 -6.18 1.81
CA TYR A 59 4.75 -5.12 2.83
C TYR A 59 3.50 -4.31 2.55
N LEU A 60 2.68 -4.12 3.58
CA LEU A 60 1.49 -3.30 3.46
C LEU A 60 1.65 -2.04 4.31
N TYR A 61 1.45 -0.89 3.68
CA TYR A 61 1.48 0.42 4.34
C TYR A 61 0.15 1.11 4.16
N GLN A 62 -0.20 1.99 5.12
CA GLN A 62 -1.36 2.85 4.95
C GLN A 62 -1.02 4.01 4.03
N GLY A 63 -1.99 4.50 3.27
CA GLY A 63 -1.77 5.60 2.34
C GLY A 63 -1.27 6.88 3.01
N LYS A 64 -1.69 7.13 4.26
CA LYS A 64 -1.24 8.29 5.03
C LYS A 64 0.27 8.35 5.25
N ASP A 65 0.95 7.21 5.12
CA ASP A 65 2.39 7.11 5.36
C ASP A 65 3.21 7.26 4.07
N ALA A 66 2.60 7.69 2.98
CA ALA A 66 3.26 7.78 1.67
C ALA A 66 4.52 8.66 1.67
N VAL A 67 4.48 9.79 2.37
CA VAL A 67 5.64 10.70 2.46
C VAL A 67 6.83 10.01 3.13
N GLU A 68 6.58 9.38 4.28
CA GLU A 68 7.64 8.68 5.01
C GLU A 68 8.14 7.46 4.23
N LEU A 69 7.24 6.73 3.59
CA LEU A 69 7.59 5.56 2.81
C LEU A 69 8.50 5.95 1.63
N ARG A 70 8.19 7.05 0.96
CA ARG A 70 9.04 7.55 -0.13
C ARG A 70 10.43 7.92 0.38
N SER A 71 10.51 8.51 1.57
CA SER A 71 11.77 8.96 2.17
C SER A 71 12.59 7.81 2.74
N LYS A 72 11.95 6.93 3.53
CA LYS A 72 12.62 5.86 4.29
C LYS A 72 12.63 4.52 3.59
N GLY A 73 11.76 4.33 2.60
CA GLY A 73 11.60 3.04 1.95
C GLY A 73 11.16 1.95 2.92
N LEU A 74 11.63 0.73 2.71
CA LEU A 74 11.26 -0.41 3.55
C LEU A 74 11.85 -0.36 4.97
N GLN A 75 12.62 0.66 5.31
CA GLN A 75 13.05 0.90 6.70
C GLN A 75 11.87 1.39 7.54
N LEU A 76 10.85 1.98 6.91
CA LEU A 76 9.62 2.33 7.61
C LEU A 76 8.89 1.04 7.99
N LYS A 77 8.44 0.97 9.26
CA LYS A 77 7.69 -0.19 9.75
C LYS A 77 6.36 -0.30 9.01
N PRO A 78 6.07 -1.45 8.37
CA PRO A 78 4.80 -1.64 7.68
C PRO A 78 3.64 -1.89 8.65
N TYR A 79 2.42 -1.67 8.15
CA TYR A 79 1.21 -2.06 8.85
C TYR A 79 1.14 -3.59 9.00
N LEU A 80 1.52 -4.30 7.93
CA LEU A 80 1.55 -5.76 7.89
C LEU A 80 2.69 -6.19 6.97
N GLN A 81 3.38 -7.27 7.36
CA GLN A 81 4.43 -7.89 6.54
C GLN A 81 4.16 -9.38 6.45
N LEU A 82 4.14 -9.92 5.23
CA LEU A 82 3.97 -11.33 4.97
C LEU A 82 5.19 -11.86 4.22
N LYS A 83 5.57 -13.10 4.53
CA LYS A 83 6.61 -13.82 3.80
C LYS A 83 5.99 -14.79 2.81
N TYR A 84 6.70 -15.07 1.72
CA TYR A 84 6.28 -16.06 0.73
C TYR A 84 6.31 -17.47 1.37
N PRO A 85 5.31 -18.34 1.13
CA PRO A 85 4.08 -18.09 0.38
C PRO A 85 3.11 -17.22 1.17
N PHE A 86 2.45 -16.30 0.45
CA PHE A 86 1.60 -15.30 1.11
C PHE A 86 0.25 -15.87 1.51
N ASP A 87 -0.15 -15.59 2.74
CA ASP A 87 -1.48 -15.90 3.23
C ASP A 87 -2.43 -14.75 2.87
N TRP A 88 -3.07 -14.88 1.71
CA TRP A 88 -3.97 -13.85 1.18
C TRP A 88 -5.21 -13.66 2.04
N GLU A 89 -5.72 -14.74 2.65
CA GLU A 89 -6.85 -14.64 3.57
C GLU A 89 -6.52 -13.76 4.76
N LYS A 90 -5.38 -14.00 5.39
CA LYS A 90 -4.93 -13.19 6.51
C LYS A 90 -4.79 -11.72 6.12
N LEU A 91 -4.23 -11.46 4.94
CA LEU A 91 -4.07 -10.11 4.43
C LEU A 91 -5.41 -9.42 4.30
N PHE A 92 -6.37 -10.05 3.63
CA PHE A 92 -7.67 -9.45 3.38
C PHE A 92 -8.51 -9.33 4.64
N ASP A 93 -8.43 -10.30 5.55
CA ASP A 93 -9.16 -10.22 6.83
C ASP A 93 -8.68 -9.03 7.68
N LEU A 94 -7.36 -8.81 7.75
CA LEU A 94 -6.80 -7.74 8.56
C LEU A 94 -6.90 -6.37 7.90
N THR A 95 -7.00 -6.33 6.59
CA THR A 95 -6.91 -5.08 5.83
C THR A 95 -8.28 -4.60 5.35
N ILE A 96 -9.04 -5.50 4.73
CA ILE A 96 -10.25 -5.15 3.99
C ILE A 96 -11.51 -5.50 4.76
N ASN A 97 -11.49 -6.56 5.51
CA ASN A 97 -12.59 -6.95 6.37
C ASN A 97 -12.29 -6.57 7.80
#